data_cd0bd838e9f8c88a7c14f4b4d5fe3443
#
_entry.id   cd0bd838e9f8c88a7c14f4b4d5fe3443
#
_cell.length_a   1.000
_cell.length_b   1.000
_cell.length_c   1.000
_cell.angle_alpha   90.00
_cell.angle_beta   90.00
_cell.angle_gamma   90.00
#
_symmetry.space_group_name_H-M   'P 1'
#
loop_
_entity.id
_entity.type
_entity.pdbx_description
1 polymer ?
#
loop_
_entity_poly.entity_id
_entity_poly.type
_entity_poly.pdbx_seq_one_letter_code
_entity_poly.pdbx_strand_id
1 'polypeptide(L)'
;MDYVKDSLAALPADLVAEAQRCFDGQDPAHDWQHNLRVMAMCERIGREEGADMEVLRLAALLHDIGRAEERQTGECHAEISARLAGEWLSERSMTEAFISRVQSAILAHRFRKDRPPHSLEEKILFDADKLDSIGAIGVARVFAYTGVIGQPIQSDDPNQHTPYKEYTWKLQRIKDKLFTKTAQKIAEDRHRFMTTFFEQWEWEVTGIR
;
A
#
# COMPACT_ATOMS: atom_id res chain seq x y z
N MET A 1 -3.20 -16.60 13.50
CA MET A 1 -2.25 -16.69 12.38
C MET A 1 -1.55 -15.34 12.28
N ASP A 2 -0.22 -15.31 12.32
CA ASP A 2 0.57 -14.08 12.21
C ASP A 2 1.14 -13.98 10.80
N TYR A 3 0.36 -13.38 9.91
CA TYR A 3 0.70 -13.28 8.49
C TYR A 3 2.02 -12.52 8.23
N VAL A 4 2.37 -11.55 9.08
CA VAL A 4 3.66 -10.83 8.94
C VAL A 4 4.81 -11.77 9.19
N LYS A 5 4.75 -12.52 10.30
CA LYS A 5 5.79 -13.46 10.70
C LYS A 5 5.94 -14.59 9.67
N ASP A 6 4.82 -15.12 9.19
CA ASP A 6 4.80 -16.16 8.17
C ASP A 6 5.45 -15.67 6.86
N SER A 7 5.12 -14.46 6.43
CA SER A 7 5.67 -13.86 5.21
C SER A 7 7.17 -13.61 5.31
N LEU A 8 7.62 -12.99 6.42
CA LEU A 8 9.05 -12.70 6.64
C LEU A 8 9.91 -13.97 6.77
N ALA A 9 9.40 -15.00 7.45
CA ALA A 9 10.13 -16.26 7.63
C ALA A 9 10.36 -17.04 6.31
N ALA A 10 9.57 -16.73 5.27
CA ALA A 10 9.69 -17.35 3.96
C ALA A 10 10.65 -16.60 3.01
N LEU A 11 11.25 -15.49 3.45
CA LEU A 11 12.11 -14.63 2.64
C LEU A 11 13.56 -14.67 3.15
N PRO A 12 14.56 -14.44 2.27
CA PRO A 12 15.97 -14.33 2.68
C PRO A 12 16.14 -13.18 3.69
N ALA A 13 16.74 -13.47 4.84
CA ALA A 13 16.88 -12.50 5.94
C ALA A 13 17.74 -11.28 5.57
N ASP A 14 18.75 -11.47 4.73
CA ASP A 14 19.59 -10.39 4.19
C ASP A 14 18.79 -9.45 3.30
N LEU A 15 17.92 -9.98 2.43
CA LEU A 15 17.05 -9.18 1.56
C LEU A 15 16.01 -8.39 2.38
N VAL A 16 15.44 -8.99 3.41
CA VAL A 16 14.52 -8.30 4.33
C VAL A 16 15.22 -7.15 5.03
N ALA A 17 16.43 -7.37 5.56
CA ALA A 17 17.21 -6.33 6.22
C ALA A 17 17.65 -5.20 5.25
N GLU A 18 17.93 -5.54 4.01
CA GLU A 18 18.25 -4.57 2.95
C GLU A 18 17.04 -3.71 2.60
N ALA A 19 15.88 -4.34 2.37
CA ALA A 19 14.63 -3.64 2.10
C ALA A 19 14.23 -2.72 3.27
N GLN A 20 14.33 -3.19 4.52
CA GLN A 20 13.99 -2.41 5.69
C GLN A 20 14.76 -1.08 5.77
N ARG A 21 16.05 -1.06 5.43
CA ARG A 21 16.86 0.17 5.43
C ARG A 21 16.35 1.25 4.47
N CYS A 22 15.64 0.87 3.41
CA CYS A 22 15.05 1.84 2.48
C CYS A 22 13.90 2.65 3.10
N PHE A 23 13.38 2.21 4.24
CA PHE A 23 12.30 2.88 4.97
C PHE A 23 12.79 3.79 6.10
N ASP A 24 14.11 3.89 6.33
CA ASP A 24 14.67 4.79 7.34
C ASP A 24 14.37 6.25 6.97
N GLY A 25 13.77 7.00 7.92
CA GLY A 25 13.41 8.40 7.72
C GLY A 25 12.23 8.65 6.77
N GLN A 26 11.43 7.62 6.46
CA GLN A 26 10.20 7.78 5.68
C GLN A 26 9.11 8.48 6.51
N ASP A 27 8.11 9.05 5.83
CA ASP A 27 6.93 9.60 6.49
C ASP A 27 6.08 8.51 7.14
N PRO A 28 5.30 8.84 8.21
CA PRO A 28 4.54 7.83 8.96
C PRO A 28 3.45 7.10 8.16
N ALA A 29 3.10 7.59 6.98
CA ALA A 29 2.12 6.95 6.12
C ALA A 29 2.74 5.88 5.19
N HIS A 30 4.07 5.94 4.98
CA HIS A 30 4.81 5.07 4.05
C HIS A 30 6.10 4.52 4.70
N ASP A 31 6.02 4.17 5.96
CA ASP A 31 7.10 3.62 6.76
C ASP A 31 7.21 2.09 6.63
N TRP A 32 8.19 1.50 7.32
CA TRP A 32 8.34 0.04 7.38
C TRP A 32 7.08 -0.68 7.91
N GLN A 33 6.32 -0.05 8.82
CA GLN A 33 5.08 -0.64 9.33
C GLN A 33 3.98 -0.71 8.27
N HIS A 34 3.90 0.28 7.35
CA HIS A 34 3.04 0.17 6.17
C HIS A 34 3.43 -1.04 5.33
N ASN A 35 4.73 -1.21 5.03
CA ASN A 35 5.21 -2.35 4.25
C ASN A 35 4.83 -3.69 4.89
N LEU A 36 5.00 -3.84 6.19
CA LEU A 36 4.61 -5.04 6.94
C LEU A 36 3.09 -5.31 6.88
N ARG A 37 2.25 -4.27 6.96
CA ARG A 37 0.79 -4.44 6.84
C ARG A 37 0.38 -4.86 5.43
N VAL A 38 1.00 -4.30 4.40
CA VAL A 38 0.79 -4.71 3.01
C VAL A 38 1.21 -6.17 2.81
N MET A 39 2.39 -6.57 3.33
CA MET A 39 2.84 -7.97 3.29
C MET A 39 1.84 -8.92 3.98
N ALA A 40 1.31 -8.55 5.15
CA ALA A 40 0.30 -9.34 5.84
C ALA A 40 -0.99 -9.51 5.03
N MET A 41 -1.44 -8.45 4.34
CA MET A 41 -2.60 -8.52 3.46
C MET A 41 -2.31 -9.37 2.22
N CYS A 42 -1.14 -9.22 1.60
CA CYS A 42 -0.71 -10.08 0.50
C CYS A 42 -0.68 -11.56 0.91
N GLU A 43 -0.11 -11.87 2.08
CA GLU A 43 -0.08 -13.24 2.60
C GLU A 43 -1.48 -13.83 2.80
N ARG A 44 -2.38 -13.06 3.40
CA ARG A 44 -3.76 -13.48 3.63
C ARG A 44 -4.52 -13.67 2.32
N ILE A 45 -4.54 -12.65 1.48
CA ILE A 45 -5.31 -12.65 0.23
C ILE A 45 -4.72 -13.69 -0.74
N GLY A 46 -3.39 -13.74 -0.86
CA GLY A 46 -2.70 -14.69 -1.74
C GLY A 46 -2.98 -16.15 -1.42
N ARG A 47 -3.03 -16.52 -0.14
CA ARG A 47 -3.41 -17.87 0.27
C ARG A 47 -4.87 -18.20 -0.05
N GLU A 48 -5.78 -17.24 0.16
CA GLU A 48 -7.21 -17.45 -0.09
C GLU A 48 -7.53 -17.50 -1.60
N GLU A 49 -6.81 -16.73 -2.43
CA GLU A 49 -7.03 -16.66 -3.88
C GLU A 49 -6.15 -17.64 -4.69
N GLY A 50 -5.18 -18.30 -4.05
CA GLY A 50 -4.31 -19.30 -4.70
C GLY A 50 -3.19 -18.72 -5.56
N ALA A 51 -2.60 -17.60 -5.14
CA ALA A 51 -1.51 -16.93 -5.84
C ALA A 51 -0.16 -17.66 -5.71
N ASP A 52 0.77 -17.33 -6.60
CA ASP A 52 2.18 -17.66 -6.44
C ASP A 52 2.77 -16.86 -5.28
N MET A 53 2.87 -17.52 -4.12
CA MET A 53 3.28 -16.85 -2.88
C MET A 53 4.74 -16.41 -2.88
N GLU A 54 5.61 -17.01 -3.69
CA GLU A 54 7.01 -16.61 -3.78
C GLU A 54 7.12 -15.25 -4.49
N VAL A 55 6.49 -15.12 -5.64
CA VAL A 55 6.40 -13.85 -6.39
C VAL A 55 5.73 -12.79 -5.54
N LEU A 56 4.60 -13.12 -4.92
CA LEU A 56 3.79 -12.15 -4.19
C LEU A 56 4.51 -11.59 -2.95
N ARG A 57 5.21 -12.44 -2.17
CA ARG A 57 5.97 -12.01 -1.00
C ARG A 57 7.12 -11.08 -1.37
N LEU A 58 7.87 -11.41 -2.42
CA LEU A 58 8.97 -10.56 -2.89
C LEU A 58 8.44 -9.24 -3.44
N ALA A 59 7.38 -9.26 -4.22
CA ALA A 59 6.77 -8.05 -4.73
C ALA A 59 6.25 -7.15 -3.59
N ALA A 60 5.60 -7.74 -2.57
CA ALA A 60 5.12 -7.01 -1.40
C ALA A 60 6.28 -6.43 -0.56
N LEU A 61 7.38 -7.19 -0.36
CA LEU A 61 8.55 -6.68 0.35
C LEU A 61 9.18 -5.47 -0.35
N LEU A 62 9.24 -5.50 -1.69
CA LEU A 62 10.05 -4.58 -2.49
C LEU A 62 9.23 -3.46 -3.17
N HIS A 63 7.89 -3.39 -3.02
CA HIS A 63 7.05 -2.49 -3.81
C HIS A 63 7.35 -0.99 -3.59
N ASP A 64 7.76 -0.61 -2.41
CA ASP A 64 7.94 0.79 -1.98
C ASP A 64 9.39 1.17 -1.63
N ILE A 65 10.39 0.32 -1.91
CA ILE A 65 11.81 0.59 -1.60
C ILE A 65 12.38 1.82 -2.35
N GLY A 66 11.75 2.22 -3.44
CA GLY A 66 12.14 3.38 -4.25
C GLY A 66 11.63 4.73 -3.76
N ARG A 67 10.87 4.80 -2.65
CA ARG A 67 10.25 6.07 -2.21
C ARG A 67 11.26 7.14 -1.77
N ALA A 68 12.39 6.75 -1.21
CA ALA A 68 13.44 7.70 -0.85
C ALA A 68 14.02 8.39 -2.09
N GLU A 69 14.25 7.63 -3.15
CA GLU A 69 14.76 8.13 -4.43
C GLU A 69 13.72 8.98 -5.19
N GLU A 70 12.41 8.57 -5.16
CA GLU A 70 11.31 9.37 -5.72
C GLU A 70 11.30 10.82 -5.16
N ARG A 71 11.51 10.98 -3.85
CA ARG A 71 11.56 12.32 -3.23
C ARG A 71 12.72 13.18 -3.68
N GLN A 72 13.82 12.55 -4.09
CA GLN A 72 15.02 13.26 -4.54
C GLN A 72 14.98 13.57 -6.04
N THR A 73 14.47 12.64 -6.84
CA THR A 73 14.54 12.70 -8.30
C THR A 73 13.22 13.13 -8.96
N GLY A 74 12.08 12.89 -8.28
CA GLY A 74 10.74 13.04 -8.86
C GLY A 74 10.34 11.89 -9.77
N GLU A 75 11.17 10.86 -9.96
CA GLU A 75 10.82 9.65 -10.68
C GLU A 75 9.79 8.83 -9.90
N CYS A 76 9.04 7.99 -10.61
CA CYS A 76 8.01 7.17 -9.99
C CYS A 76 8.61 6.07 -9.09
N HIS A 77 8.25 6.05 -7.79
CA HIS A 77 8.75 5.03 -6.87
C HIS A 77 8.51 3.60 -7.34
N ALA A 78 7.40 3.32 -8.03
CA ALA A 78 7.13 1.98 -8.55
C ALA A 78 8.13 1.56 -9.63
N GLU A 79 8.57 2.49 -10.47
CA GLU A 79 9.60 2.25 -11.50
C GLU A 79 10.97 2.05 -10.85
N ILE A 80 11.31 2.91 -9.89
CA ILE A 80 12.55 2.79 -9.11
C ILE A 80 12.55 1.45 -8.33
N SER A 81 11.47 1.13 -7.62
CA SER A 81 11.35 -0.12 -6.85
C SER A 81 11.49 -1.35 -7.76
N ALA A 82 10.86 -1.35 -8.92
CA ALA A 82 10.96 -2.46 -9.86
C ALA A 82 12.38 -2.61 -10.42
N ARG A 83 13.08 -1.51 -10.71
CA ARG A 83 14.50 -1.52 -11.13
C ARG A 83 15.38 -2.11 -10.04
N LEU A 84 15.32 -1.57 -8.83
CA LEU A 84 16.10 -2.06 -7.69
C LEU A 84 15.79 -3.53 -7.36
N ALA A 85 14.51 -3.92 -7.39
CA ALA A 85 14.12 -5.32 -7.19
C ALA A 85 14.77 -6.23 -8.24
N GLY A 86 14.80 -5.80 -9.52
CA GLY A 86 15.46 -6.55 -10.59
C GLY A 86 16.96 -6.76 -10.33
N GLU A 87 17.66 -5.71 -9.93
CA GLU A 87 19.08 -5.74 -9.59
C GLU A 87 19.35 -6.70 -8.41
N TRP A 88 18.67 -6.53 -7.29
CA TRP A 88 18.85 -7.33 -6.07
C TRP A 88 18.50 -8.81 -6.23
N LEU A 89 17.46 -9.11 -7.01
CA LEU A 89 17.06 -10.49 -7.28
C LEU A 89 17.99 -11.17 -8.27
N SER A 90 18.55 -10.42 -9.24
CA SER A 90 19.59 -10.91 -10.17
C SER A 90 20.89 -11.27 -9.43
N GLU A 91 21.33 -10.44 -8.48
CA GLU A 91 22.49 -10.71 -7.62
C GLU A 91 22.31 -12.01 -6.82
N ARG A 92 21.06 -12.38 -6.51
CA ARG A 92 20.69 -13.64 -5.83
C ARG A 92 20.41 -14.80 -6.79
N SER A 93 20.85 -14.65 -8.06
CA SER A 93 20.77 -15.69 -9.10
C SER A 93 19.34 -16.18 -9.38
N MET A 94 18.32 -15.35 -9.14
CA MET A 94 16.96 -15.67 -9.58
C MET A 94 16.83 -15.56 -11.10
N THR A 95 15.96 -16.36 -11.70
CA THR A 95 15.80 -16.38 -13.15
C THR A 95 15.14 -15.10 -13.66
N GLU A 96 15.51 -14.66 -14.86
CA GLU A 96 14.95 -13.45 -15.50
C GLU A 96 13.42 -13.51 -15.60
N ALA A 97 12.86 -14.67 -15.94
CA ALA A 97 11.42 -14.87 -16.01
C ALA A 97 10.72 -14.67 -14.65
N PHE A 98 11.34 -15.11 -13.56
CA PHE A 98 10.83 -14.91 -12.21
C PHE A 98 10.93 -13.43 -11.78
N ILE A 99 12.09 -12.81 -12.01
CA ILE A 99 12.33 -11.39 -11.74
C ILE A 99 11.30 -10.51 -12.46
N SER A 100 11.05 -10.78 -13.74
CA SER A 100 10.07 -10.04 -14.54
C SER A 100 8.66 -10.08 -13.94
N ARG A 101 8.24 -11.22 -13.36
CA ARG A 101 6.94 -11.34 -12.68
C ARG A 101 6.88 -10.48 -11.41
N VAL A 102 7.93 -10.48 -10.61
CA VAL A 102 8.03 -9.62 -9.40
C VAL A 102 7.99 -8.14 -9.79
N GLN A 103 8.80 -7.74 -10.78
CA GLN A 103 8.82 -6.37 -11.28
C GLN A 103 7.47 -5.93 -11.84
N SER A 104 6.77 -6.81 -12.58
CA SER A 104 5.44 -6.52 -13.11
C SER A 104 4.43 -6.23 -12.00
N ALA A 105 4.44 -7.04 -10.93
CA ALA A 105 3.57 -6.81 -9.77
C ALA A 105 3.90 -5.46 -9.09
N ILE A 106 5.18 -5.15 -8.90
CA ILE A 106 5.61 -3.86 -8.34
C ILE A 106 5.13 -2.70 -9.21
N LEU A 107 5.30 -2.78 -10.52
CA LEU A 107 4.89 -1.71 -11.44
C LEU A 107 3.36 -1.47 -11.46
N ALA A 108 2.57 -2.53 -11.27
CA ALA A 108 1.11 -2.48 -11.35
C ALA A 108 0.44 -2.03 -10.03
N HIS A 109 1.16 -1.98 -8.88
CA HIS A 109 0.53 -1.65 -7.59
C HIS A 109 0.02 -0.20 -7.52
N ARG A 110 0.60 0.70 -8.34
CA ARG A 110 0.20 2.11 -8.38
C ARG A 110 -1.05 2.30 -9.23
N PHE A 111 -1.94 3.19 -8.79
CA PHE A 111 -3.17 3.52 -9.52
C PHE A 111 -2.87 4.30 -10.81
N ARG A 112 -2.64 3.58 -11.93
CA ARG A 112 -2.44 4.17 -13.25
C ARG A 112 -3.39 3.55 -14.27
N LYS A 113 -4.00 4.38 -15.14
CA LYS A 113 -4.93 3.90 -16.19
C LYS A 113 -4.22 3.15 -17.30
N ASP A 114 -2.97 3.50 -17.55
CA ASP A 114 -2.12 2.95 -18.62
C ASP A 114 -1.45 1.63 -18.23
N ARG A 115 -1.49 1.25 -16.96
CA ARG A 115 -0.91 0.00 -16.44
C ARG A 115 -1.83 -0.66 -15.41
N PRO A 116 -2.97 -1.20 -15.85
CA PRO A 116 -3.87 -1.93 -14.96
C PRO A 116 -3.25 -3.29 -14.55
N PRO A 117 -3.52 -3.80 -13.34
CA PRO A 117 -3.11 -5.14 -12.94
C PRO A 117 -3.75 -6.24 -13.81
N HIS A 118 -2.93 -7.18 -14.30
CA HIS A 118 -3.36 -8.30 -15.15
C HIS A 118 -3.26 -9.64 -14.43
N SER A 119 -2.08 -9.99 -13.89
CA SER A 119 -1.89 -11.25 -13.16
C SER A 119 -2.58 -11.23 -11.80
N LEU A 120 -2.69 -12.40 -11.17
CA LEU A 120 -3.28 -12.50 -9.85
C LEU A 120 -2.42 -11.80 -8.80
N GLU A 121 -1.10 -11.94 -8.89
CA GLU A 121 -0.13 -11.31 -7.97
C GLU A 121 -0.16 -9.79 -8.08
N GLU A 122 -0.27 -9.25 -9.31
CA GLU A 122 -0.44 -7.81 -9.55
C GLU A 122 -1.72 -7.27 -8.89
N LYS A 123 -2.84 -7.98 -9.07
CA LYS A 123 -4.13 -7.61 -8.47
C LYS A 123 -4.08 -7.65 -6.96
N ILE A 124 -3.44 -8.69 -6.38
CA ILE A 124 -3.37 -8.83 -4.93
C ILE A 124 -2.48 -7.77 -4.31
N LEU A 125 -1.32 -7.47 -4.89
CA LEU A 125 -0.45 -6.41 -4.37
C LEU A 125 -1.12 -5.04 -4.45
N PHE A 126 -1.80 -4.75 -5.57
CA PHE A 126 -2.62 -3.54 -5.71
C PHE A 126 -3.68 -3.47 -4.61
N ASP A 127 -4.46 -4.53 -4.44
CA ASP A 127 -5.55 -4.59 -3.46
C ASP A 127 -5.04 -4.42 -2.04
N ALA A 128 -3.95 -5.11 -1.68
CA ALA A 128 -3.34 -5.07 -0.36
C ALA A 128 -2.86 -3.66 0.01
N ASP A 129 -2.19 -2.97 -0.91
CA ASP A 129 -1.75 -1.59 -0.72
C ASP A 129 -2.95 -0.63 -0.57
N LYS A 130 -3.98 -0.77 -1.39
CA LYS A 130 -5.20 0.05 -1.28
C LYS A 130 -5.99 -0.22 -0.01
N LEU A 131 -6.04 -1.45 0.46
CA LEU A 131 -6.66 -1.80 1.73
C LEU A 131 -6.00 -1.10 2.93
N ASP A 132 -4.69 -0.83 2.89
CA ASP A 132 -3.99 -0.10 3.97
C ASP A 132 -4.37 1.39 4.02
N SER A 133 -4.99 1.93 2.97
CA SER A 133 -5.48 3.32 2.95
C SER A 133 -6.94 3.49 3.39
N ILE A 134 -7.64 2.41 3.81
CA ILE A 134 -9.02 2.47 4.31
C ILE A 134 -9.16 1.77 5.68
N GLY A 135 -10.28 2.02 6.36
CA GLY A 135 -10.53 1.53 7.71
C GLY A 135 -9.81 2.35 8.77
N ALA A 136 -9.62 1.78 9.95
CA ALA A 136 -8.99 2.46 11.09
C ALA A 136 -7.56 2.93 10.79
N ILE A 137 -6.76 2.08 10.12
CA ILE A 137 -5.41 2.44 9.68
C ILE A 137 -5.48 3.57 8.64
N GLY A 138 -6.39 3.50 7.68
CA GLY A 138 -6.56 4.54 6.67
C GLY A 138 -6.93 5.89 7.26
N VAL A 139 -7.80 5.93 8.27
CA VAL A 139 -8.11 7.14 9.05
C VAL A 139 -6.84 7.70 9.69
N ALA A 140 -6.11 6.87 10.46
CA ALA A 140 -4.87 7.32 11.11
C ALA A 140 -3.85 7.84 10.09
N ARG A 141 -3.66 7.15 8.96
CA ARG A 141 -2.72 7.53 7.90
C ARG A 141 -3.07 8.85 7.24
N VAL A 142 -4.34 9.10 6.93
CA VAL A 142 -4.72 10.35 6.25
C VAL A 142 -4.51 11.57 7.16
N PHE A 143 -4.76 11.45 8.47
CA PHE A 143 -4.47 12.53 9.43
C PHE A 143 -2.95 12.72 9.61
N ALA A 144 -2.18 11.63 9.74
CA ALA A 144 -0.74 11.70 9.85
C ALA A 144 -0.11 12.36 8.61
N TYR A 145 -0.51 11.95 7.41
CA TYR A 145 -0.03 12.54 6.16
C TYR A 145 -0.37 14.02 6.04
N THR A 146 -1.63 14.39 6.37
CA THR A 146 -2.06 15.80 6.37
C THR A 146 -1.18 16.66 7.30
N GLY A 147 -0.83 16.14 8.47
CA GLY A 147 0.09 16.81 9.40
C GLY A 147 1.51 16.96 8.83
N VAL A 148 2.03 15.92 8.16
CA VAL A 148 3.38 15.94 7.54
C VAL A 148 3.48 17.01 6.45
N ILE A 149 2.44 17.18 5.63
CA ILE A 149 2.43 18.20 4.57
C ILE A 149 1.99 19.60 5.06
N GLY A 150 1.83 19.78 6.38
CA GLY A 150 1.48 21.07 6.98
C GLY A 150 0.09 21.58 6.62
N GLN A 151 -0.86 20.68 6.34
CA GLN A 151 -2.23 21.03 6.02
C GLN A 151 -3.14 20.90 7.25
N PRO A 152 -4.22 21.69 7.34
CA PRO A 152 -5.14 21.63 8.49
C PRO A 152 -5.96 20.34 8.50
N ILE A 153 -6.36 19.91 9.69
CA ILE A 153 -7.27 18.76 9.83
C ILE A 153 -8.70 19.08 9.37
N GLN A 154 -9.06 20.38 9.36
CA GLN A 154 -10.35 20.90 8.89
C GLN A 154 -10.16 22.26 8.24
N SER A 155 -10.88 22.52 7.16
CA SER A 155 -10.92 23.82 6.49
C SER A 155 -12.07 23.92 5.51
N ASP A 156 -12.65 25.12 5.39
CA ASP A 156 -13.63 25.49 4.36
C ASP A 156 -12.97 25.99 3.07
N ASP A 157 -11.65 26.25 3.10
CA ASP A 157 -10.91 26.66 1.90
C ASP A 157 -10.80 25.48 0.91
N PRO A 158 -11.36 25.61 -0.31
CA PRO A 158 -11.32 24.55 -1.31
C PRO A 158 -9.89 24.17 -1.75
N ASN A 159 -8.90 25.03 -1.57
CA ASN A 159 -7.51 24.80 -1.98
C ASN A 159 -6.70 24.04 -0.93
N GLN A 160 -7.19 23.94 0.31
CA GLN A 160 -6.50 23.20 1.36
C GLN A 160 -6.83 21.69 1.30
N HIS A 161 -5.81 20.85 1.49
CA HIS A 161 -5.95 19.41 1.51
C HIS A 161 -6.24 18.95 2.95
N THR A 162 -7.49 18.54 3.22
CA THR A 162 -7.89 18.03 4.54
C THR A 162 -8.16 16.52 4.51
N PRO A 163 -8.10 15.79 5.66
CA PRO A 163 -8.48 14.39 5.73
C PRO A 163 -9.88 14.10 5.19
N TYR A 164 -10.85 14.98 5.48
CA TYR A 164 -12.22 14.83 5.00
C TYR A 164 -12.33 14.97 3.48
N LYS A 165 -11.58 15.91 2.87
CA LYS A 165 -11.52 16.04 1.40
C LYS A 165 -10.90 14.81 0.75
N GLU A 166 -9.79 14.30 1.30
CA GLU A 166 -9.17 13.07 0.78
C GLU A 166 -10.14 11.88 0.91
N TYR A 167 -10.87 11.78 2.02
CA TYR A 167 -11.91 10.77 2.19
C TYR A 167 -12.99 10.86 1.12
N THR A 168 -13.62 12.01 0.96
CA THR A 168 -14.75 12.19 0.02
C THR A 168 -14.33 12.09 -1.44
N TRP A 169 -13.14 12.53 -1.77
CA TRP A 169 -12.65 12.51 -3.15
C TRP A 169 -12.09 11.16 -3.57
N LYS A 170 -11.35 10.47 -2.71
CA LYS A 170 -10.57 9.29 -3.06
C LYS A 170 -10.91 8.06 -2.23
N LEU A 171 -10.80 8.15 -0.87
CA LEU A 171 -10.77 6.95 -0.04
C LEU A 171 -12.09 6.19 -0.04
N GLN A 172 -13.23 6.88 -0.02
CA GLN A 172 -14.55 6.25 -0.06
C GLN A 172 -14.82 5.42 -1.32
N ARG A 173 -14.05 5.64 -2.41
CA ARG A 173 -14.20 4.93 -3.69
C ARG A 173 -13.26 3.75 -3.84
N ILE A 174 -12.37 3.50 -2.86
CA ILE A 174 -11.36 2.43 -2.97
C ILE A 174 -12.01 1.07 -3.03
N LYS A 175 -13.04 0.80 -2.23
CA LYS A 175 -13.75 -0.49 -2.21
C LYS A 175 -14.23 -0.95 -3.58
N ASP A 176 -14.61 0.01 -4.45
CA ASP A 176 -15.18 -0.27 -5.78
C ASP A 176 -14.10 -0.51 -6.86
N LYS A 177 -12.83 -0.42 -6.47
CA LYS A 177 -11.68 -0.52 -7.38
C LYS A 177 -10.81 -1.75 -7.14
N LEU A 178 -11.17 -2.58 -6.17
CA LEU A 178 -10.43 -3.79 -5.82
C LEU A 178 -10.79 -4.94 -6.76
N PHE A 179 -9.80 -5.77 -7.05
CA PHE A 179 -9.89 -6.82 -8.05
C PHE A 179 -10.29 -8.18 -7.47
N THR A 180 -9.78 -8.54 -6.29
CA THR A 180 -9.98 -9.87 -5.72
C THR A 180 -11.19 -9.93 -4.78
N LYS A 181 -11.87 -11.08 -4.75
CA LYS A 181 -13.07 -11.26 -3.91
C LYS A 181 -12.74 -11.13 -2.42
N THR A 182 -11.60 -11.65 -2.02
CA THR A 182 -11.14 -11.58 -0.63
C THR A 182 -10.88 -10.13 -0.22
N ALA A 183 -10.22 -9.33 -1.07
CA ALA A 183 -9.98 -7.93 -0.78
C ALA A 183 -11.28 -7.10 -0.74
N GLN A 184 -12.21 -7.34 -1.65
CA GLN A 184 -13.52 -6.69 -1.66
C GLN A 184 -14.28 -6.93 -0.36
N LYS A 185 -14.30 -8.18 0.14
CA LYS A 185 -14.93 -8.53 1.41
C LYS A 185 -14.28 -7.82 2.61
N ILE A 186 -12.94 -7.74 2.63
CA ILE A 186 -12.22 -6.99 3.68
C ILE A 186 -12.55 -5.50 3.60
N ALA A 187 -12.64 -4.97 2.39
CA ALA A 187 -12.92 -3.56 2.15
C ALA A 187 -14.32 -3.13 2.62
N GLU A 188 -15.32 -4.00 2.58
CA GLU A 188 -16.66 -3.70 3.09
C GLU A 188 -16.63 -3.30 4.58
N ASP A 189 -15.92 -4.07 5.41
CA ASP A 189 -15.80 -3.78 6.84
C ASP A 189 -14.97 -2.52 7.10
N ARG A 190 -13.84 -2.37 6.38
CA ARG A 190 -12.97 -1.20 6.51
C ARG A 190 -13.67 0.08 6.04
N HIS A 191 -14.41 0.00 4.96
CA HIS A 191 -15.17 1.13 4.42
C HIS A 191 -16.27 1.56 5.40
N ARG A 192 -17.04 0.62 5.94
CA ARG A 192 -18.09 0.89 6.93
C ARG A 192 -17.53 1.65 8.14
N PHE A 193 -16.42 1.18 8.72
CA PHE A 193 -15.74 1.85 9.80
C PHE A 193 -15.36 3.30 9.44
N MET A 194 -14.72 3.47 8.28
CA MET A 194 -14.26 4.79 7.83
C MET A 194 -15.42 5.76 7.58
N THR A 195 -16.51 5.27 7.00
CA THR A 195 -17.75 6.07 6.80
C THR A 195 -18.31 6.53 8.13
N THR A 196 -18.49 5.63 9.11
CA THR A 196 -18.98 5.97 10.44
C THR A 196 -18.07 6.98 11.14
N PHE A 197 -16.74 6.84 11.00
CA PHE A 197 -15.81 7.81 11.56
C PHE A 197 -16.00 9.21 10.99
N PHE A 198 -16.10 9.35 9.67
CA PHE A 198 -16.24 10.67 9.04
C PHE A 198 -17.64 11.27 9.21
N GLU A 199 -18.69 10.46 9.33
CA GLU A 199 -20.02 10.94 9.74
C GLU A 199 -19.99 11.52 11.16
N GLN A 200 -19.35 10.84 12.12
CA GLN A 200 -19.17 11.35 13.47
C GLN A 200 -18.31 12.62 13.48
N TRP A 201 -17.24 12.66 12.67
CA TRP A 201 -16.40 13.84 12.49
C TRP A 201 -17.20 15.07 12.04
N GLU A 202 -18.11 14.93 11.05
CA GLU A 202 -18.94 16.05 10.57
C GLU A 202 -19.88 16.56 11.69
N TRP A 203 -20.46 15.67 12.47
CA TRP A 203 -21.34 16.08 13.58
C TRP A 203 -20.58 16.86 14.65
N GLU A 204 -19.37 16.44 14.98
CA GLU A 204 -18.54 17.14 15.97
C GLU A 204 -18.06 18.50 15.44
N VAL A 205 -17.65 18.57 14.19
CA VAL A 205 -17.23 19.82 13.54
C VAL A 205 -18.37 20.83 13.48
N THR A 206 -19.58 20.38 13.21
CA THR A 206 -20.78 21.26 13.15
C THR A 206 -21.43 21.51 14.50
N GLY A 207 -20.96 20.87 15.57
CA GLY A 207 -21.51 21.01 16.92
C GLY A 207 -22.90 20.36 17.10
N ILE A 208 -23.27 19.39 16.25
CA ILE A 208 -24.54 18.66 16.34
C ILE A 208 -24.47 17.59 17.43
N ARG A 209 -23.28 17.10 17.76
CA ARG A 209 -23.00 16.15 18.84
C ARG A 209 -21.76 16.54 19.61
#